data_e48889a5285d9f366f342af407138ee3
#
_entry.id   e48889a5285d9f366f342af407138ee3
#
_cell.length_a   1.000
_cell.length_b   1.000
_cell.length_c   1.000
_cell.angle_alpha   90.00
_cell.angle_beta   90.00
_cell.angle_gamma   90.00
#
_symmetry.space_group_name_H-M   'P 1'
#
loop_
_entity.id
_entity.type
_entity.pdbx_description
1 polymer ?
#
loop_
_entity_poly.entity_id
_entity_poly.type
_entity_poly.pdbx_seq_one_letter_code
_entity_poly.pdbx_strand_id
1 'polypeptide(L)'
;MSSVSIPPPECMLRPLEVPVRYLFGPGPSNVPPRVLAAGGKPIIGHLHPEMYEIMNDIKKGIQYAFQTENNMTISMSGSGHAAMECAVFNIVEPGESVLIAVNGIWGERVSEIAERMGANVHRLVKAPGGCYTNKEIEQAIEKHKPVLFFLAHGESSAGLCHPLIFKLKYVHIKAHFSQPYILIVWPHLEQLQFLWTNKVEIDILYTGSQKALNAPPGTAPISFNDRACNKMFNRKTKPVSYVFDMTHLSDYWGCNGSPTRGYHHTGPVSGFFALRESLAILAERGLEESWRKHKEVAAYLYKGLEDLGLKLFIPDKLRLPSVTTISIPEGYEWREMLTYIMKNHQMEMTGGLGPSVGMV
;
A
#
# COMPACT_ATOMS: atom_id res chain seq x y z
N MET A 1 19.46 -47.12 -14.40
CA MET A 1 18.91 -46.35 -13.24
C MET A 1 19.60 -45.02 -13.23
N SER A 2 18.86 -43.94 -13.41
CA SER A 2 19.42 -42.58 -13.31
C SER A 2 19.74 -42.34 -11.83
N SER A 3 21.01 -42.24 -11.48
CA SER A 3 21.40 -41.82 -10.15
C SER A 3 21.10 -40.34 -10.01
N VAL A 4 20.33 -39.97 -8.99
CA VAL A 4 20.14 -38.54 -8.62
C VAL A 4 21.53 -37.97 -8.30
N SER A 5 21.99 -37.00 -9.09
CA SER A 5 23.34 -36.44 -8.97
C SER A 5 23.47 -35.36 -7.87
N ILE A 6 22.34 -34.77 -7.42
CA ILE A 6 22.32 -33.77 -6.36
C ILE A 6 21.56 -34.33 -5.15
N PRO A 7 22.24 -34.55 -4.01
CA PRO A 7 21.58 -35.06 -2.81
C PRO A 7 20.64 -33.96 -2.20
N PRO A 8 19.68 -34.39 -1.38
CA PRO A 8 18.83 -33.41 -0.68
C PRO A 8 19.70 -32.52 0.23
N PRO A 9 19.42 -31.19 0.26
CA PRO A 9 20.17 -30.28 1.12
C PRO A 9 19.91 -30.60 2.61
N GLU A 10 20.97 -30.68 3.42
CA GLU A 10 20.84 -30.93 4.86
C GLU A 10 19.87 -30.00 5.59
N CYS A 11 19.84 -28.72 5.20
CA CYS A 11 18.95 -27.75 5.80
C CYS A 11 17.46 -28.08 5.64
N MET A 12 17.08 -28.86 4.64
CA MET A 12 15.70 -29.30 4.41
C MET A 12 15.34 -30.61 5.16
N LEU A 13 16.30 -31.26 5.80
CA LEU A 13 16.09 -32.51 6.54
C LEU A 13 15.74 -32.26 8.04
N ARG A 14 15.55 -31.02 8.41
CA ARG A 14 15.15 -30.62 9.77
C ARG A 14 13.91 -29.72 9.70
N PRO A 15 13.06 -29.70 10.74
CA PRO A 15 11.91 -28.82 10.82
C PRO A 15 12.31 -27.34 10.69
N LEU A 16 11.40 -26.53 10.11
CA LEU A 16 11.55 -25.09 10.10
C LEU A 16 11.34 -24.51 11.50
N GLU A 17 12.34 -23.80 12.02
CA GLU A 17 12.27 -23.06 13.26
C GLU A 17 12.23 -21.55 12.95
N VAL A 18 11.22 -20.85 13.46
CA VAL A 18 11.07 -19.40 13.30
C VAL A 18 11.13 -18.74 14.67
N PRO A 19 12.06 -17.83 14.90
CA PRO A 19 12.16 -17.14 16.18
C PRO A 19 10.95 -16.21 16.41
N VAL A 20 10.51 -16.10 17.66
CA VAL A 20 9.49 -15.12 18.05
C VAL A 20 10.13 -13.73 18.12
N ARG A 21 9.51 -12.76 17.46
CA ARG A 21 9.95 -11.36 17.41
C ARG A 21 8.78 -10.41 17.58
N TYR A 22 9.05 -9.24 18.14
CA TYR A 22 8.12 -8.11 18.16
C TYR A 22 8.45 -7.20 16.98
N LEU A 23 7.54 -7.13 16.01
CA LEU A 23 7.74 -6.38 14.77
C LEU A 23 7.29 -4.92 14.94
N PHE A 24 8.23 -4.02 15.18
CA PHE A 24 8.00 -2.58 15.34
C PHE A 24 8.42 -1.75 14.11
N GLY A 25 8.77 -2.41 13.02
CA GLY A 25 9.02 -1.74 11.74
C GLY A 25 7.73 -1.30 11.04
N PRO A 26 7.81 -0.55 9.92
CA PRO A 26 6.65 -0.05 9.19
C PRO A 26 5.88 -1.13 8.42
N GLY A 27 6.08 -2.38 8.72
CA GLY A 27 5.48 -3.59 8.16
C GLY A 27 6.53 -4.51 7.50
N PRO A 28 6.33 -5.83 7.62
CA PRO A 28 5.17 -6.52 8.19
C PRO A 28 5.03 -6.31 9.71
N SER A 29 3.82 -6.54 10.23
CA SER A 29 3.51 -6.53 11.67
C SER A 29 3.24 -7.95 12.18
N ASN A 30 3.20 -8.14 13.51
CA ASN A 30 2.81 -9.42 14.08
C ASN A 30 1.37 -9.76 13.71
N VAL A 31 1.18 -10.86 12.99
CA VAL A 31 -0.13 -11.28 12.48
C VAL A 31 -0.94 -11.92 13.60
N PRO A 32 -2.24 -11.58 13.78
CA PRO A 32 -3.09 -12.19 14.78
C PRO A 32 -3.20 -13.71 14.61
N PRO A 33 -3.25 -14.50 15.70
CA PRO A 33 -3.36 -15.97 15.61
C PRO A 33 -4.54 -16.46 14.78
N ARG A 34 -5.68 -15.77 14.83
CA ARG A 34 -6.87 -16.07 14.02
C ARG A 34 -6.59 -15.96 12.52
N VAL A 35 -5.81 -14.95 12.10
CA VAL A 35 -5.42 -14.74 10.69
C VAL A 35 -4.41 -15.79 10.24
N LEU A 36 -3.43 -16.14 11.09
CA LEU A 36 -2.48 -17.22 10.82
C LEU A 36 -3.20 -18.56 10.66
N ALA A 37 -4.14 -18.87 11.57
CA ALA A 37 -4.94 -20.09 11.50
C ALA A 37 -5.79 -20.16 10.22
N ALA A 38 -6.29 -19.03 9.73
CA ALA A 38 -7.02 -18.97 8.46
C ALA A 38 -6.10 -19.31 7.27
N GLY A 39 -4.89 -18.76 7.22
CA GLY A 39 -3.90 -19.06 6.19
C GLY A 39 -3.42 -20.52 6.20
N GLY A 40 -3.53 -21.21 7.34
CA GLY A 40 -3.18 -22.63 7.50
C GLY A 40 -4.32 -23.62 7.19
N LYS A 41 -5.49 -23.16 6.72
CA LYS A 41 -6.61 -24.05 6.36
C LYS A 41 -6.30 -24.88 5.11
N PRO A 42 -6.98 -26.04 4.92
CA PRO A 42 -6.88 -26.83 3.70
C PRO A 42 -7.16 -25.98 2.45
N ILE A 43 -6.30 -26.17 1.44
CA ILE A 43 -6.43 -25.44 0.17
C ILE A 43 -7.58 -26.01 -0.65
N ILE A 44 -8.36 -25.15 -1.27
CA ILE A 44 -9.39 -25.48 -2.23
C ILE A 44 -9.01 -24.98 -3.63
N GLY A 45 -9.61 -25.55 -4.68
CA GLY A 45 -9.35 -25.12 -6.04
C GLY A 45 -9.78 -23.67 -6.29
N HIS A 46 -8.90 -22.87 -6.89
CA HIS A 46 -9.12 -21.42 -7.05
C HIS A 46 -10.16 -21.02 -8.09
N LEU A 47 -10.68 -21.98 -8.89
CA LEU A 47 -11.74 -21.78 -9.88
C LEU A 47 -13.07 -22.43 -9.47
N HIS A 48 -13.20 -22.83 -8.20
CA HIS A 48 -14.43 -23.43 -7.68
C HIS A 48 -15.32 -22.39 -7.00
N PRO A 49 -16.65 -22.64 -6.95
CA PRO A 49 -17.62 -21.69 -6.39
C PRO A 49 -17.29 -21.19 -4.99
N GLU A 50 -16.81 -22.06 -4.10
CA GLU A 50 -16.46 -21.73 -2.73
C GLU A 50 -15.31 -20.71 -2.66
N MET A 51 -14.36 -20.80 -3.58
CA MET A 51 -13.29 -19.83 -3.68
C MET A 51 -13.78 -18.50 -4.23
N TYR A 52 -14.73 -18.52 -5.18
CA TYR A 52 -15.36 -17.32 -5.68
C TYR A 52 -16.14 -16.57 -4.60
N GLU A 53 -16.80 -17.29 -3.69
CA GLU A 53 -17.45 -16.70 -2.51
C GLU A 53 -16.44 -15.99 -1.61
N ILE A 54 -15.31 -16.63 -1.31
CA ILE A 54 -14.24 -16.03 -0.52
C ILE A 54 -13.65 -14.78 -1.22
N MET A 55 -13.43 -14.84 -2.51
CA MET A 55 -12.99 -13.69 -3.30
C MET A 55 -14.01 -12.53 -3.28
N ASN A 56 -15.31 -12.83 -3.33
CA ASN A 56 -16.37 -11.84 -3.19
C ASN A 56 -16.39 -11.22 -1.79
N ASP A 57 -16.18 -12.02 -0.74
CA ASP A 57 -16.04 -11.52 0.64
C ASP A 57 -14.85 -10.58 0.76
N ILE A 58 -13.70 -10.94 0.18
CA ILE A 58 -12.50 -10.10 0.14
C ILE A 58 -12.80 -8.78 -0.56
N LYS A 59 -13.45 -8.82 -1.72
CA LYS A 59 -13.86 -7.62 -2.47
C LYS A 59 -14.71 -6.70 -1.60
N LYS A 60 -15.76 -7.22 -0.95
CA LYS A 60 -16.62 -6.46 -0.04
C LYS A 60 -15.86 -5.92 1.16
N GLY A 61 -14.96 -6.73 1.73
CA GLY A 61 -14.10 -6.31 2.84
C GLY A 61 -13.15 -5.17 2.46
N ILE A 62 -12.57 -5.21 1.25
CA ILE A 62 -11.74 -4.12 0.72
C ILE A 62 -12.59 -2.86 0.46
N GLN A 63 -13.79 -3.02 -0.14
CA GLN A 63 -14.73 -1.92 -0.35
C GLN A 63 -15.08 -1.24 0.99
N TYR A 64 -15.38 -2.03 2.03
CA TYR A 64 -15.59 -1.52 3.38
C TYR A 64 -14.36 -0.80 3.92
N ALA A 65 -13.18 -1.42 3.86
CA ALA A 65 -11.93 -0.82 4.37
C ALA A 65 -11.57 0.48 3.64
N PHE A 66 -11.81 0.54 2.34
CA PHE A 66 -11.55 1.72 1.50
C PHE A 66 -12.74 2.69 1.44
N GLN A 67 -13.88 2.31 2.01
CA GLN A 67 -15.14 3.07 1.97
C GLN A 67 -15.52 3.49 0.55
N THR A 68 -15.55 2.54 -0.33
CA THR A 68 -15.88 2.72 -1.75
C THR A 68 -16.90 1.70 -2.23
N GLU A 69 -17.68 2.08 -3.22
CA GLU A 69 -18.60 1.18 -3.95
C GLU A 69 -18.01 0.73 -5.29
N ASN A 70 -16.76 1.08 -5.60
CA ASN A 70 -16.12 0.75 -6.86
C ASN A 70 -16.19 -0.75 -7.14
N ASN A 71 -16.81 -1.12 -8.25
CA ASN A 71 -16.90 -2.52 -8.65
C ASN A 71 -15.53 -3.10 -9.02
N MET A 72 -14.64 -2.28 -9.58
CA MET A 72 -13.26 -2.64 -9.90
C MET A 72 -12.38 -2.62 -8.66
N THR A 73 -12.69 -3.51 -7.70
CA THR A 73 -11.98 -3.69 -6.43
C THR A 73 -11.55 -5.13 -6.31
N ILE A 74 -10.26 -5.37 -6.15
CA ILE A 74 -9.65 -6.70 -6.11
C ILE A 74 -8.51 -6.76 -5.09
N SER A 75 -7.98 -7.96 -4.84
CA SER A 75 -6.67 -8.13 -4.22
C SER A 75 -5.68 -8.69 -5.23
N MET A 76 -4.63 -7.93 -5.52
CA MET A 76 -3.52 -8.39 -6.35
C MET A 76 -2.80 -9.57 -5.68
N SER A 77 -2.40 -10.55 -6.48
CA SER A 77 -1.45 -11.60 -6.07
C SER A 77 -0.05 -11.02 -6.10
N GLY A 78 0.50 -10.73 -4.93
CA GLY A 78 1.83 -10.12 -4.80
C GLY A 78 1.91 -9.10 -3.67
N SER A 79 3.06 -8.44 -3.57
CA SER A 79 3.29 -7.39 -2.58
C SER A 79 2.57 -6.08 -2.95
N GLY A 80 2.62 -5.08 -2.06
CA GLY A 80 2.13 -3.74 -2.39
C GLY A 80 2.77 -3.12 -3.64
N HIS A 81 4.01 -3.51 -4.00
CA HIS A 81 4.63 -3.11 -5.26
C HIS A 81 3.89 -3.67 -6.48
N ALA A 82 3.35 -4.90 -6.40
CA ALA A 82 2.53 -5.46 -7.48
C ALA A 82 1.28 -4.62 -7.75
N ALA A 83 0.61 -4.14 -6.69
CA ALA A 83 -0.51 -3.22 -6.84
C ALA A 83 -0.08 -1.84 -7.36
N MET A 84 1.09 -1.35 -6.95
CA MET A 84 1.69 -0.11 -7.47
C MET A 84 1.96 -0.20 -8.97
N GLU A 85 2.64 -1.25 -9.42
CA GLU A 85 2.90 -1.50 -10.85
C GLU A 85 1.59 -1.69 -11.62
N CYS A 86 0.64 -2.46 -11.07
CA CYS A 86 -0.68 -2.64 -11.66
C CYS A 86 -1.37 -1.29 -11.89
N ALA A 87 -1.36 -0.40 -10.89
CA ALA A 87 -1.96 0.92 -11.02
C ALA A 87 -1.32 1.74 -12.16
N VAL A 88 0.01 1.79 -12.22
CA VAL A 88 0.73 2.55 -13.25
C VAL A 88 0.58 1.91 -14.63
N PHE A 89 0.75 0.59 -14.75
CA PHE A 89 0.75 -0.14 -16.02
C PHE A 89 -0.61 -0.11 -16.72
N ASN A 90 -1.70 -0.02 -15.98
CA ASN A 90 -3.03 0.06 -16.55
C ASN A 90 -3.46 1.47 -16.98
N ILE A 91 -2.81 2.52 -16.45
CA ILE A 91 -3.19 3.92 -16.71
C ILE A 91 -2.26 4.57 -17.72
N VAL A 92 -0.96 4.39 -17.56
CA VAL A 92 0.06 5.11 -18.34
C VAL A 92 0.39 4.39 -19.64
N GLU A 93 0.53 5.15 -20.72
CA GLU A 93 1.05 4.67 -22.01
C GLU A 93 2.40 5.30 -22.30
N PRO A 94 3.28 4.66 -23.11
CA PRO A 94 4.57 5.23 -23.46
C PRO A 94 4.45 6.64 -24.04
N GLY A 95 5.30 7.57 -23.57
CA GLY A 95 5.29 8.97 -23.94
C GLY A 95 4.29 9.86 -23.22
N GLU A 96 3.37 9.31 -22.42
CA GLU A 96 2.45 10.11 -21.62
C GLU A 96 3.18 10.79 -20.44
N SER A 97 2.73 11.99 -20.08
CA SER A 97 3.27 12.77 -18.96
C SER A 97 2.66 12.29 -17.63
N VAL A 98 3.52 12.07 -16.63
CA VAL A 98 3.10 11.72 -15.28
C VAL A 98 3.75 12.66 -14.27
N LEU A 99 3.03 13.01 -13.20
CA LEU A 99 3.53 13.82 -12.08
C LEU A 99 3.60 12.96 -10.82
N ILE A 100 4.76 12.88 -10.21
CA ILE A 100 5.01 12.08 -9.03
C ILE A 100 5.48 12.98 -7.88
N ALA A 101 4.76 12.95 -6.77
CA ALA A 101 5.19 13.57 -5.53
C ALA A 101 6.23 12.67 -4.83
N VAL A 102 7.45 13.20 -4.64
CA VAL A 102 8.60 12.45 -4.11
C VAL A 102 9.09 13.12 -2.83
N ASN A 103 8.72 12.57 -1.68
CA ASN A 103 9.18 12.98 -0.35
C ASN A 103 9.60 11.78 0.52
N GLY A 104 9.84 10.65 -0.11
CA GLY A 104 10.25 9.37 0.46
C GLY A 104 10.37 8.30 -0.62
N ILE A 105 10.61 7.06 -0.18
CA ILE A 105 10.92 5.93 -1.07
C ILE A 105 9.77 5.60 -2.05
N TRP A 106 8.50 5.82 -1.63
CA TRP A 106 7.36 5.40 -2.47
C TRP A 106 7.22 6.23 -3.73
N GLY A 107 7.43 7.55 -3.64
CA GLY A 107 7.49 8.42 -4.81
C GLY A 107 8.66 8.09 -5.75
N GLU A 108 9.83 7.74 -5.22
CA GLU A 108 10.96 7.27 -6.02
C GLU A 108 10.63 5.99 -6.77
N ARG A 109 10.00 5.02 -6.11
CA ARG A 109 9.60 3.74 -6.74
C ARG A 109 8.60 3.93 -7.87
N VAL A 110 7.57 4.73 -7.66
CA VAL A 110 6.60 5.02 -8.73
C VAL A 110 7.26 5.75 -9.90
N SER A 111 8.18 6.67 -9.62
CA SER A 111 8.96 7.35 -10.68
C SER A 111 9.73 6.35 -11.54
N GLU A 112 10.47 5.44 -10.91
CA GLU A 112 11.25 4.41 -11.62
C GLU A 112 10.34 3.46 -12.42
N ILE A 113 9.20 3.06 -11.86
CA ILE A 113 8.22 2.21 -12.56
C ILE A 113 7.69 2.91 -13.80
N ALA A 114 7.32 4.19 -13.69
CA ALA A 114 6.80 4.97 -14.80
C ALA A 114 7.87 5.23 -15.89
N GLU A 115 9.12 5.46 -15.49
CA GLU A 115 10.25 5.59 -16.43
C GLU A 115 10.50 4.31 -17.24
N ARG A 116 10.44 3.15 -16.58
CA ARG A 116 10.57 1.83 -17.25
C ARG A 116 9.48 1.58 -18.30
N MET A 117 8.32 2.21 -18.13
CA MET A 117 7.26 2.18 -19.13
C MET A 117 7.45 3.15 -20.30
N GLY A 118 8.46 4.00 -20.26
CA GLY A 118 8.69 5.05 -21.25
C GLY A 118 7.80 6.28 -21.05
N ALA A 119 7.29 6.53 -19.84
CA ALA A 119 6.56 7.74 -19.52
C ALA A 119 7.50 8.97 -19.39
N ASN A 120 6.95 10.16 -19.63
CA ASN A 120 7.62 11.43 -19.35
C ASN A 120 7.38 11.78 -17.87
N VAL A 121 8.32 11.43 -16.98
CA VAL A 121 8.17 11.56 -15.54
C VAL A 121 8.59 12.95 -15.05
N HIS A 122 7.67 13.65 -14.41
CA HIS A 122 7.90 14.90 -13.70
C HIS A 122 7.84 14.64 -12.19
N ARG A 123 8.90 15.03 -11.48
CA ARG A 123 9.01 14.86 -10.03
C ARG A 123 8.78 16.18 -9.31
N LEU A 124 7.85 16.19 -8.35
CA LEU A 124 7.71 17.24 -7.36
C LEU A 124 8.44 16.76 -6.08
N VAL A 125 9.65 17.27 -5.85
CA VAL A 125 10.56 16.73 -4.83
C VAL A 125 10.52 17.55 -3.54
N LYS A 126 10.45 16.86 -2.40
CA LYS A 126 10.68 17.39 -1.04
C LYS A 126 11.67 16.47 -0.31
N ALA A 127 12.34 17.01 0.69
CA ALA A 127 13.13 16.19 1.61
C ALA A 127 12.23 15.20 2.40
N PRO A 128 12.76 14.07 2.92
CA PRO A 128 12.00 13.17 3.78
C PRO A 128 11.31 13.92 4.91
N GLY A 129 10.02 13.62 5.12
CA GLY A 129 9.18 14.35 6.08
C GLY A 129 8.62 15.69 5.60
N GLY A 130 8.94 16.13 4.37
CA GLY A 130 8.39 17.35 3.78
C GLY A 130 7.00 17.15 3.19
N CYS A 131 6.12 18.15 3.35
CA CYS A 131 4.77 18.19 2.79
C CYS A 131 4.64 19.13 1.61
N TYR A 132 3.72 18.83 0.71
CA TYR A 132 3.34 19.69 -0.40
C TYR A 132 2.14 20.56 -0.01
N THR A 133 2.14 21.81 -0.47
CA THR A 133 0.97 22.67 -0.41
C THR A 133 0.09 22.41 -1.64
N ASN A 134 -1.23 22.70 -1.50
CA ASN A 134 -2.15 22.59 -2.65
C ASN A 134 -1.68 23.43 -3.83
N LYS A 135 -1.16 24.63 -3.57
CA LYS A 135 -0.66 25.54 -4.61
C LYS A 135 0.51 24.95 -5.40
N GLU A 136 1.46 24.30 -4.72
CA GLU A 136 2.59 23.62 -5.39
C GLU A 136 2.11 22.50 -6.31
N ILE A 137 1.14 21.70 -5.82
CA ILE A 137 0.56 20.61 -6.60
C ILE A 137 -0.22 21.16 -7.80
N GLU A 138 -1.09 22.13 -7.59
CA GLU A 138 -1.88 22.78 -8.66
C GLU A 138 -0.98 23.35 -9.76
N GLN A 139 0.06 24.09 -9.37
CA GLN A 139 1.02 24.66 -10.31
C GLN A 139 1.78 23.57 -11.11
N ALA A 140 2.16 22.47 -10.46
CA ALA A 140 2.84 21.36 -11.12
C ALA A 140 1.91 20.63 -12.10
N ILE A 141 0.65 20.40 -11.73
CA ILE A 141 -0.38 19.80 -12.60
C ILE A 141 -0.64 20.70 -13.80
N GLU A 142 -0.81 22.02 -13.58
CA GLU A 142 -1.03 22.99 -14.65
C GLU A 142 0.13 23.04 -15.63
N LYS A 143 1.34 23.02 -15.12
CA LYS A 143 2.56 23.08 -15.92
C LYS A 143 2.77 21.82 -16.78
N HIS A 144 2.59 20.64 -16.19
CA HIS A 144 2.96 19.37 -16.80
C HIS A 144 1.80 18.62 -17.44
N LYS A 145 0.54 18.99 -17.14
CA LYS A 145 -0.69 18.38 -17.68
C LYS A 145 -0.62 16.84 -17.68
N PRO A 146 -0.33 16.22 -16.53
CA PRO A 146 -0.10 14.79 -16.47
C PRO A 146 -1.40 14.00 -16.68
N VAL A 147 -1.28 12.78 -17.22
CA VAL A 147 -2.39 11.80 -17.23
C VAL A 147 -2.56 11.11 -15.87
N LEU A 148 -1.49 11.10 -15.07
CA LEU A 148 -1.45 10.49 -13.75
C LEU A 148 -0.72 11.42 -12.77
N PHE A 149 -1.32 11.60 -11.59
CA PHE A 149 -0.66 12.19 -10.43
C PHE A 149 -0.59 11.16 -9.30
N PHE A 150 0.60 10.94 -8.77
CA PHE A 150 0.83 10.05 -7.64
C PHE A 150 1.24 10.81 -6.38
N LEU A 151 0.65 10.43 -5.25
CA LEU A 151 1.02 10.92 -3.93
C LEU A 151 0.99 9.79 -2.89
N ALA A 152 2.04 9.66 -2.08
CA ALA A 152 2.02 8.85 -0.88
C ALA A 152 1.33 9.64 0.25
N HIS A 153 0.05 9.30 0.56
CA HIS A 153 -0.68 9.91 1.67
C HIS A 153 -0.05 9.55 3.02
N GLY A 154 0.28 8.28 3.22
CA GLY A 154 1.08 7.80 4.33
C GLY A 154 2.48 7.43 3.86
N GLU A 155 3.44 8.34 3.96
CA GLU A 155 4.84 8.06 3.61
C GLU A 155 5.54 7.38 4.80
N SER A 156 5.48 6.06 4.82
CA SER A 156 5.95 5.24 5.94
C SER A 156 7.47 5.21 6.11
N SER A 157 8.24 5.60 5.10
CA SER A 157 9.70 5.67 5.23
C SER A 157 10.17 6.81 6.14
N ALA A 158 9.32 7.83 6.33
CA ALA A 158 9.58 8.96 7.21
C ALA A 158 8.55 9.10 8.35
N GLY A 159 7.46 8.31 8.33
CA GLY A 159 6.36 8.43 9.29
C GLY A 159 5.46 9.64 9.05
N LEU A 160 5.39 10.14 7.82
CA LEU A 160 4.61 11.32 7.44
C LEU A 160 3.21 10.96 6.99
N CYS A 161 2.21 11.67 7.54
CA CYS A 161 0.88 11.78 6.96
C CYS A 161 0.77 13.06 6.13
N HIS A 162 0.64 12.94 4.82
CA HIS A 162 0.40 14.10 3.99
C HIS A 162 -1.04 14.59 4.18
N PRO A 163 -1.26 15.83 4.65
CA PRO A 163 -2.61 16.36 4.77
C PRO A 163 -3.17 16.59 3.37
N LEU A 164 -4.04 15.68 2.91
CA LEU A 164 -4.76 15.83 1.66
C LEU A 164 -5.89 16.86 1.86
N ILE A 165 -5.55 18.10 2.17
CA ILE A 165 -6.50 19.21 2.17
C ILE A 165 -6.75 19.62 0.71
N PHE A 166 -7.04 18.66 -0.13
CA PHE A 166 -7.52 18.93 -1.47
C PHE A 166 -9.00 19.40 -1.40
N LYS A 167 -9.23 20.56 -0.85
CA LYS A 167 -10.17 21.44 -1.52
C LYS A 167 -9.53 21.82 -2.87
N LEU A 168 -9.01 20.86 -3.60
CA LEU A 168 -8.87 21.05 -5.01
C LEU A 168 -10.27 21.48 -5.42
N LYS A 169 -10.42 22.70 -5.83
CA LYS A 169 -11.55 23.16 -6.62
C LYS A 169 -11.53 22.36 -7.92
N TYR A 170 -11.68 21.03 -7.77
CA TYR A 170 -11.70 20.04 -8.83
C TYR A 170 -12.73 20.41 -9.89
N VAL A 171 -13.79 21.11 -9.47
CA VAL A 171 -14.78 21.72 -10.33
C VAL A 171 -14.17 22.82 -11.23
N HIS A 172 -13.17 23.56 -10.76
CA HIS A 172 -12.54 24.63 -11.55
C HIS A 172 -11.40 24.13 -12.41
N ILE A 173 -10.65 23.12 -11.97
CA ILE A 173 -9.62 22.46 -12.79
C ILE A 173 -10.26 21.71 -13.96
N LYS A 174 -11.40 21.01 -13.73
CA LYS A 174 -12.17 20.39 -14.82
C LYS A 174 -12.56 21.37 -15.95
N ALA A 175 -12.82 22.64 -15.63
CA ALA A 175 -13.24 23.62 -16.61
C ALA A 175 -12.08 24.20 -17.47
N HIS A 176 -10.83 24.04 -17.04
CA HIS A 176 -9.67 24.64 -17.72
C HIS A 176 -8.73 23.61 -18.36
N PHE A 177 -8.84 22.31 -18.02
CA PHE A 177 -8.01 21.25 -18.59
C PHE A 177 -8.82 20.34 -19.52
N SER A 178 -8.30 20.21 -20.74
CA SER A 178 -8.89 19.37 -21.78
C SER A 178 -8.76 17.86 -21.53
N GLN A 179 -7.96 17.44 -20.53
CA GLN A 179 -7.80 16.04 -20.13
C GLN A 179 -7.80 15.88 -18.60
N PRO A 180 -8.62 14.97 -18.05
CA PRO A 180 -8.58 14.63 -16.63
C PRO A 180 -7.34 13.77 -16.33
N TYR A 181 -6.63 14.05 -15.23
CA TYR A 181 -5.59 13.19 -14.70
C TYR A 181 -6.16 12.17 -13.72
N ILE A 182 -5.48 11.03 -13.57
CA ILE A 182 -5.82 9.99 -12.62
C ILE A 182 -4.99 10.18 -11.35
N LEU A 183 -5.67 10.27 -10.21
CA LEU A 183 -5.04 10.38 -8.89
C LEU A 183 -4.84 9.00 -8.28
N ILE A 184 -3.60 8.58 -8.10
CA ILE A 184 -3.22 7.35 -7.39
C ILE A 184 -2.73 7.71 -5.99
N VAL A 185 -3.27 7.03 -4.98
CA VAL A 185 -2.94 7.25 -3.58
C VAL A 185 -2.50 5.94 -2.92
N TRP A 186 -1.42 6.01 -2.13
CA TRP A 186 -1.00 4.99 -1.19
C TRP A 186 -1.37 5.42 0.24
N PRO A 187 -2.49 4.95 0.79
CA PRO A 187 -2.92 5.33 2.13
C PRO A 187 -2.42 4.37 3.19
N HIS A 188 -2.37 4.86 4.41
CA HIS A 188 -2.53 4.05 5.59
C HIS A 188 -4.00 4.08 6.04
N LEU A 189 -4.60 2.92 6.32
CA LEU A 189 -6.05 2.81 6.57
C LEU A 189 -6.55 3.69 7.71
N GLU A 190 -5.71 3.96 8.71
CA GLU A 190 -6.03 4.81 9.85
C GLU A 190 -6.30 6.27 9.46
N GLN A 191 -5.99 6.65 8.22
CA GLN A 191 -6.09 8.02 7.74
C GLN A 191 -7.15 8.21 6.67
N LEU A 192 -7.77 7.13 6.22
CA LEU A 192 -8.87 7.22 5.26
C LEU A 192 -10.03 8.09 5.78
N GLN A 193 -10.24 8.17 7.10
CA GLN A 193 -11.20 9.10 7.71
C GLN A 193 -11.05 10.51 7.18
N PHE A 194 -9.80 10.99 7.03
CA PHE A 194 -9.53 12.34 6.53
C PHE A 194 -9.91 12.50 5.06
N LEU A 195 -9.69 11.48 4.24
CA LEU A 195 -10.05 11.51 2.82
C LEU A 195 -11.56 11.63 2.63
N TRP A 196 -12.35 10.91 3.44
CA TRP A 196 -13.81 10.92 3.32
C TRP A 196 -14.44 12.19 3.88
N THR A 197 -13.96 12.67 5.02
CA THR A 197 -14.47 13.92 5.59
C THR A 197 -14.24 15.12 4.67
N ASN A 198 -13.19 15.08 3.85
CA ASN A 198 -12.86 16.14 2.89
C ASN A 198 -13.35 15.87 1.46
N LYS A 199 -14.08 14.78 1.21
CA LYS A 199 -14.62 14.40 -0.11
C LYS A 199 -13.57 14.44 -1.23
N VAL A 200 -12.38 13.89 -0.97
CA VAL A 200 -11.31 13.78 -1.97
C VAL A 200 -11.66 12.67 -2.96
N GLU A 201 -11.82 13.00 -4.23
CA GLU A 201 -12.03 12.03 -5.28
C GLU A 201 -10.69 11.35 -5.64
N ILE A 202 -10.51 10.12 -5.20
CA ILE A 202 -9.35 9.28 -5.54
C ILE A 202 -9.75 8.29 -6.63
N ASP A 203 -8.95 8.21 -7.69
CA ASP A 203 -9.24 7.31 -8.80
C ASP A 203 -8.75 5.89 -8.55
N ILE A 204 -7.55 5.76 -7.99
CA ILE A 204 -6.97 4.47 -7.64
C ILE A 204 -6.42 4.54 -6.22
N LEU A 205 -6.87 3.60 -5.41
CA LEU A 205 -6.41 3.42 -4.04
C LEU A 205 -5.84 2.01 -3.89
N TYR A 206 -4.64 1.86 -3.34
CA TYR A 206 -4.05 0.56 -3.10
C TYR A 206 -3.20 0.51 -1.83
N THR A 207 -3.05 -0.69 -1.25
CA THR A 207 -2.23 -0.93 -0.07
C THR A 207 -1.65 -2.34 -0.07
N GLY A 208 -0.71 -2.63 0.83
CA GLY A 208 -0.23 -3.99 1.09
C GLY A 208 -0.98 -4.62 2.26
N SER A 209 -1.25 -5.92 2.19
CA SER A 209 -1.94 -6.68 3.26
C SER A 209 -1.20 -6.65 4.60
N GLN A 210 0.14 -6.57 4.58
CA GLN A 210 1.00 -6.57 5.77
C GLN A 210 1.09 -5.22 6.50
N LYS A 211 0.34 -4.22 6.07
CA LYS A 211 0.25 -2.90 6.71
C LYS A 211 -0.89 -2.90 7.73
N ALA A 212 -1.69 -1.85 7.79
CA ALA A 212 -2.80 -1.72 8.74
C ALA A 212 -3.86 -2.82 8.67
N LEU A 213 -3.94 -3.58 7.58
CA LEU A 213 -4.78 -4.78 7.51
C LEU A 213 -4.26 -5.92 8.39
N ASN A 214 -2.98 -5.93 8.72
CA ASN A 214 -2.37 -6.91 9.63
C ASN A 214 -2.53 -8.38 9.18
N ALA A 215 -2.47 -8.62 7.86
CA ALA A 215 -2.39 -9.93 7.25
C ALA A 215 -0.93 -10.24 6.82
N PRO A 216 -0.58 -11.50 6.52
CA PRO A 216 0.71 -11.81 5.93
C PRO A 216 0.93 -11.05 4.61
N PRO A 217 2.20 -10.71 4.26
CA PRO A 217 2.51 -10.17 2.93
C PRO A 217 2.20 -11.21 1.83
N GLY A 218 1.96 -10.73 0.61
CA GLY A 218 1.71 -11.60 -0.56
C GLY A 218 0.37 -11.36 -1.22
N THR A 219 -0.46 -10.46 -0.66
CA THR A 219 -1.69 -9.95 -1.28
C THR A 219 -1.73 -8.43 -1.15
N ALA A 220 -2.33 -7.74 -2.12
CA ALA A 220 -2.38 -6.28 -2.11
C ALA A 220 -3.73 -5.77 -2.62
N PRO A 221 -4.60 -5.26 -1.72
CA PRO A 221 -5.85 -4.61 -2.09
C PRO A 221 -5.65 -3.42 -3.02
N ILE A 222 -6.49 -3.32 -4.05
CA ILE A 222 -6.52 -2.22 -5.00
C ILE A 222 -7.94 -1.97 -5.48
N SER A 223 -8.30 -0.70 -5.71
CA SER A 223 -9.61 -0.28 -6.19
C SER A 223 -9.45 0.83 -7.23
N PHE A 224 -10.21 0.74 -8.31
CA PHE A 224 -10.27 1.72 -9.40
C PHE A 224 -11.71 2.26 -9.50
N ASN A 225 -11.85 3.58 -9.61
CA ASN A 225 -13.14 4.18 -9.89
C ASN A 225 -13.46 4.17 -11.40
N ASP A 226 -14.65 4.63 -11.77
CA ASP A 226 -15.13 4.62 -13.17
C ASP A 226 -14.23 5.47 -14.10
N ARG A 227 -13.63 6.55 -13.61
CA ARG A 227 -12.72 7.40 -14.40
C ARG A 227 -11.43 6.65 -14.72
N ALA A 228 -10.85 5.97 -13.74
CA ALA A 228 -9.68 5.12 -13.94
C ALA A 228 -10.00 3.94 -14.87
N CYS A 229 -11.15 3.28 -14.69
CA CYS A 229 -11.64 2.22 -15.58
C CYS A 229 -11.81 2.72 -17.01
N ASN A 230 -12.38 3.91 -17.20
CA ASN A 230 -12.52 4.51 -18.52
C ASN A 230 -11.16 4.74 -19.21
N LYS A 231 -10.18 5.30 -18.49
CA LYS A 231 -8.82 5.46 -19.06
C LYS A 231 -8.21 4.11 -19.40
N MET A 232 -8.34 3.12 -18.52
CA MET A 232 -7.78 1.79 -18.66
C MET A 232 -8.35 1.04 -19.88
N PHE A 233 -9.69 1.00 -20.03
CA PHE A 233 -10.34 0.27 -21.13
C PHE A 233 -10.26 0.99 -22.48
N ASN A 234 -9.97 2.29 -22.51
CA ASN A 234 -9.76 3.07 -23.74
C ASN A 234 -8.29 3.23 -24.13
N ARG A 235 -7.38 2.44 -23.57
CA ARG A 235 -5.96 2.44 -23.95
C ARG A 235 -5.78 2.08 -25.43
N LYS A 236 -4.78 2.68 -26.07
CA LYS A 236 -4.37 2.36 -27.44
C LYS A 236 -3.44 1.15 -27.49
N THR A 237 -2.66 0.94 -26.39
CA THR A 237 -1.69 -0.15 -26.27
C THR A 237 -2.08 -1.07 -25.10
N LYS A 238 -1.73 -2.35 -25.20
CA LYS A 238 -1.92 -3.27 -24.07
C LYS A 238 -1.00 -2.90 -22.92
N PRO A 239 -1.40 -3.17 -21.65
CA PRO A 239 -0.47 -3.09 -20.51
C PRO A 239 0.77 -3.95 -20.76
N VAL A 240 1.93 -3.47 -20.31
CA VAL A 240 3.23 -4.16 -20.54
C VAL A 240 3.34 -5.48 -19.79
N SER A 241 2.54 -5.69 -18.76
CA SER A 241 2.51 -6.90 -17.95
C SER A 241 1.19 -7.64 -18.13
N TYR A 242 1.24 -8.89 -18.60
CA TYR A 242 0.07 -9.76 -18.61
C TYR A 242 -0.49 -10.02 -17.20
N VAL A 243 0.41 -10.25 -16.24
CA VAL A 243 0.02 -10.57 -14.84
C VAL A 243 -0.72 -9.41 -14.17
N PHE A 244 -0.42 -8.17 -14.56
CA PHE A 244 -1.04 -6.97 -14.00
C PHE A 244 -2.09 -6.33 -14.92
N ASP A 245 -2.46 -7.00 -16.00
CA ASP A 245 -3.51 -6.51 -16.91
C ASP A 245 -4.88 -6.64 -16.26
N MET A 246 -5.45 -5.49 -15.88
CA MET A 246 -6.76 -5.42 -15.23
C MET A 246 -7.91 -5.85 -16.15
N THR A 247 -7.74 -5.89 -17.46
CA THR A 247 -8.77 -6.41 -18.38
C THR A 247 -9.02 -7.89 -18.11
N HIS A 248 -7.96 -8.66 -17.83
CA HIS A 248 -8.06 -10.08 -17.49
C HIS A 248 -8.30 -10.31 -15.99
N LEU A 249 -7.65 -9.52 -15.13
CA LEU A 249 -7.83 -9.62 -13.69
C LEU A 249 -9.26 -9.29 -13.25
N SER A 250 -9.92 -8.34 -13.90
CA SER A 250 -11.31 -7.99 -13.62
C SER A 250 -12.27 -9.14 -13.90
N ASP A 251 -12.03 -9.93 -14.95
CA ASP A 251 -12.79 -11.12 -15.25
C ASP A 251 -12.56 -12.22 -14.20
N TYR A 252 -11.30 -12.51 -13.87
CA TYR A 252 -10.94 -13.46 -12.82
C TYR A 252 -11.54 -13.12 -11.44
N TRP A 253 -11.67 -11.84 -11.11
CA TRP A 253 -12.28 -11.35 -9.87
C TRP A 253 -13.79 -11.11 -9.96
N GLY A 254 -14.43 -11.38 -11.13
CA GLY A 254 -15.85 -11.17 -11.34
C GLY A 254 -16.28 -9.70 -11.27
N CYS A 255 -15.42 -8.78 -11.68
CA CYS A 255 -15.73 -7.34 -11.69
C CYS A 255 -16.55 -6.91 -12.90
N ASN A 256 -16.61 -7.71 -13.96
CA ASN A 256 -17.35 -7.44 -15.18
C ASN A 256 -18.83 -7.89 -15.14
N GLY A 257 -19.27 -8.47 -13.99
CA GLY A 257 -20.65 -8.98 -13.83
C GLY A 257 -20.94 -10.28 -14.58
N SER A 258 -19.94 -10.90 -15.22
CA SER A 258 -20.13 -12.22 -15.86
C SER A 258 -20.41 -13.31 -14.81
N PRO A 259 -21.34 -14.23 -15.07
CA PRO A 259 -21.59 -15.38 -14.19
C PRO A 259 -20.43 -16.38 -14.19
N THR A 260 -19.61 -16.37 -15.23
CA THR A 260 -18.41 -17.21 -15.36
C THR A 260 -17.17 -16.34 -15.23
N ARG A 261 -16.16 -16.86 -14.53
CA ARG A 261 -14.86 -16.19 -14.38
C ARG A 261 -13.81 -16.83 -15.25
N GLY A 262 -13.05 -16.02 -15.98
CA GLY A 262 -11.91 -16.48 -16.77
C GLY A 262 -10.75 -16.91 -15.91
N TYR A 263 -9.99 -17.91 -16.34
CA TYR A 263 -8.70 -18.24 -15.73
C TYR A 263 -7.66 -17.18 -16.10
N HIS A 264 -6.98 -16.66 -15.09
CA HIS A 264 -5.85 -15.77 -15.29
C HIS A 264 -4.56 -16.37 -14.72
N HIS A 265 -4.56 -16.71 -13.45
CA HIS A 265 -3.43 -17.35 -12.76
C HIS A 265 -3.94 -18.09 -11.51
N THR A 266 -3.11 -18.91 -10.92
CA THR A 266 -3.42 -19.50 -9.62
C THR A 266 -3.08 -18.52 -8.52
N GLY A 267 -4.11 -17.89 -7.95
CA GLY A 267 -3.95 -16.94 -6.85
C GLY A 267 -3.46 -17.58 -5.55
N PRO A 268 -2.90 -16.79 -4.62
CA PRO A 268 -2.36 -17.27 -3.34
C PRO A 268 -3.50 -17.62 -2.38
N VAL A 269 -4.11 -18.80 -2.52
CA VAL A 269 -5.31 -19.23 -1.78
C VAL A 269 -5.17 -19.05 -0.27
N SER A 270 -4.06 -19.52 0.33
CA SER A 270 -3.78 -19.30 1.77
C SER A 270 -3.68 -17.81 2.13
N GLY A 271 -3.08 -17.00 1.27
CA GLY A 271 -3.00 -15.56 1.44
C GLY A 271 -4.37 -14.89 1.38
N PHE A 272 -5.25 -15.36 0.49
CA PHE A 272 -6.63 -14.88 0.41
C PHE A 272 -7.43 -15.25 1.65
N PHE A 273 -7.28 -16.46 2.19
CA PHE A 273 -7.91 -16.84 3.45
C PHE A 273 -7.47 -15.93 4.61
N ALA A 274 -6.18 -15.68 4.72
CA ALA A 274 -5.62 -14.79 5.73
C ALA A 274 -6.12 -13.34 5.55
N LEU A 275 -6.14 -12.82 4.31
CA LEU A 275 -6.65 -11.48 4.02
C LEU A 275 -8.14 -11.35 4.35
N ARG A 276 -8.96 -12.33 3.97
CA ARG A 276 -10.40 -12.36 4.28
C ARG A 276 -10.62 -12.26 5.79
N GLU A 277 -9.87 -13.04 6.57
CA GLU A 277 -10.01 -13.06 8.01
C GLU A 277 -9.51 -11.78 8.69
N SER A 278 -8.47 -11.17 8.14
CA SER A 278 -8.00 -9.86 8.57
C SER A 278 -9.05 -8.77 8.32
N LEU A 279 -9.67 -8.77 7.15
CA LEU A 279 -10.78 -7.86 6.82
C LEU A 279 -12.00 -8.09 7.73
N ALA A 280 -12.27 -9.36 8.13
CA ALA A 280 -13.32 -9.68 9.09
C ALA A 280 -13.03 -9.06 10.46
N ILE A 281 -11.81 -9.17 10.98
CA ILE A 281 -11.41 -8.53 12.26
C ILE A 281 -11.59 -7.01 12.18
N LEU A 282 -11.23 -6.38 11.06
CA LEU A 282 -11.43 -4.96 10.88
C LEU A 282 -12.92 -4.59 10.86
N ALA A 283 -13.75 -5.38 10.19
CA ALA A 283 -15.19 -5.16 10.14
C ALA A 283 -15.86 -5.36 11.50
N GLU A 284 -15.46 -6.37 12.25
CA GLU A 284 -15.95 -6.63 13.62
C GLU A 284 -15.57 -5.50 14.60
N ARG A 285 -14.36 -4.96 14.48
CA ARG A 285 -13.90 -3.83 15.29
C ARG A 285 -14.57 -2.52 14.90
N GLY A 286 -14.83 -2.32 13.63
CA GLY A 286 -15.23 -1.06 13.04
C GLY A 286 -14.05 -0.11 12.75
N LEU A 287 -14.19 0.69 11.70
CA LEU A 287 -13.15 1.61 11.26
C LEU A 287 -12.88 2.72 12.27
N GLU A 288 -13.93 3.33 12.81
CA GLU A 288 -13.81 4.44 13.76
C GLU A 288 -13.08 4.01 15.03
N GLU A 289 -13.40 2.82 15.56
CA GLU A 289 -12.72 2.26 16.72
C GLU A 289 -11.27 1.90 16.41
N SER A 290 -11.00 1.41 15.20
CA SER A 290 -9.63 1.15 14.74
C SER A 290 -8.81 2.45 14.71
N TRP A 291 -9.35 3.53 14.16
CA TRP A 291 -8.69 4.85 14.12
C TRP A 291 -8.48 5.45 15.50
N ARG A 292 -9.48 5.35 16.36
CA ARG A 292 -9.40 5.83 17.74
C ARG A 292 -8.25 5.15 18.48
N LYS A 293 -8.17 3.81 18.40
CA LYS A 293 -7.10 3.03 19.02
C LYS A 293 -5.72 3.39 18.51
N HIS A 294 -5.53 3.53 17.21
CA HIS A 294 -4.24 3.92 16.64
C HIS A 294 -3.80 5.29 17.15
N LYS A 295 -4.71 6.27 17.19
CA LYS A 295 -4.43 7.61 17.71
C LYS A 295 -4.06 7.58 19.19
N GLU A 296 -4.80 6.84 20.01
CA GLU A 296 -4.54 6.74 21.45
C GLU A 296 -3.18 6.08 21.75
N VAL A 297 -2.91 4.94 21.09
CA VAL A 297 -1.63 4.23 21.28
C VAL A 297 -0.46 5.08 20.79
N ALA A 298 -0.62 5.76 19.66
CA ALA A 298 0.40 6.68 19.13
C ALA A 298 0.66 7.84 20.10
N ALA A 299 -0.38 8.47 20.62
CA ALA A 299 -0.24 9.57 21.58
C ALA A 299 0.45 9.11 22.87
N TYR A 300 0.13 7.91 23.37
CA TYR A 300 0.80 7.33 24.52
C TYR A 300 2.30 7.09 24.25
N LEU A 301 2.62 6.52 23.07
CA LEU A 301 4.00 6.30 22.65
C LEU A 301 4.77 7.62 22.50
N TYR A 302 4.17 8.63 21.85
CA TYR A 302 4.80 9.94 21.66
C TYR A 302 5.20 10.57 22.99
N LYS A 303 4.24 10.57 23.95
CA LYS A 303 4.50 11.09 25.28
C LYS A 303 5.65 10.35 25.98
N GLY A 304 5.66 9.02 25.94
CA GLY A 304 6.74 8.23 26.56
C GLY A 304 8.11 8.49 25.93
N LEU A 305 8.18 8.66 24.61
CA LEU A 305 9.43 8.97 23.91
C LEU A 305 9.91 10.39 24.23
N GLU A 306 9.00 11.37 24.27
CA GLU A 306 9.32 12.77 24.63
C GLU A 306 9.74 12.89 26.12
N ASP A 307 9.10 12.16 27.03
CA ASP A 307 9.47 12.08 28.45
C ASP A 307 10.90 11.49 28.65
N LEU A 308 11.36 10.63 27.73
CA LEU A 308 12.73 10.12 27.67
C LEU A 308 13.73 11.09 27.00
N GLY A 309 13.29 12.26 26.57
CA GLY A 309 14.11 13.25 25.89
C GLY A 309 14.39 12.93 24.40
N LEU A 310 13.67 11.95 23.82
CA LEU A 310 13.81 11.61 22.40
C LEU A 310 13.00 12.57 21.53
N LYS A 311 13.57 12.95 20.40
CA LYS A 311 12.93 13.87 19.46
C LYS A 311 12.22 13.08 18.36
N LEU A 312 10.93 13.29 18.21
CA LEU A 312 10.16 12.76 17.08
C LEU A 312 10.53 13.52 15.79
N PHE A 313 10.76 12.76 14.71
CA PHE A 313 11.25 13.33 13.44
C PHE A 313 10.19 14.18 12.75
N ILE A 314 8.93 13.74 12.77
CA ILE A 314 7.81 14.43 12.10
C ILE A 314 7.11 15.37 13.06
N PRO A 315 6.80 16.63 12.63
CA PRO A 315 5.96 17.56 13.39
C PRO A 315 4.60 16.95 13.74
N ASP A 316 4.10 17.23 14.94
CA ASP A 316 2.89 16.61 15.51
C ASP A 316 1.70 16.53 14.54
N LYS A 317 1.35 17.61 13.87
CA LYS A 317 0.21 17.70 12.94
C LYS A 317 0.35 16.83 11.68
N LEU A 318 1.55 16.30 11.43
CA LEU A 318 1.88 15.55 10.23
C LEU A 318 2.31 14.11 10.54
N ARG A 319 2.27 13.69 11.80
CA ARG A 319 2.64 12.33 12.22
C ARG A 319 1.64 11.31 11.70
N LEU A 320 2.16 10.22 11.19
CA LEU A 320 1.41 9.03 10.79
C LEU A 320 1.17 8.18 12.04
N PRO A 321 -0.07 8.00 12.54
CA PRO A 321 -0.31 7.30 13.81
C PRO A 321 0.17 5.84 13.83
N SER A 322 0.28 5.20 12.68
CA SER A 322 0.74 3.80 12.56
C SER A 322 2.25 3.64 12.42
N VAL A 323 3.01 4.72 12.21
CA VAL A 323 4.48 4.67 12.06
C VAL A 323 5.10 5.85 12.78
N THR A 324 5.83 5.57 13.85
CA THR A 324 6.55 6.59 14.63
C THR A 324 8.03 6.60 14.24
N THR A 325 8.54 7.74 13.86
CA THR A 325 9.96 7.96 13.56
C THR A 325 10.60 8.87 14.60
N ILE A 326 11.78 8.47 15.05
CA ILE A 326 12.56 9.14 16.09
C ILE A 326 13.86 9.61 15.46
N SER A 327 14.22 10.89 15.63
CA SER A 327 15.53 11.37 15.19
C SER A 327 16.62 10.66 16.00
N ILE A 328 17.67 10.23 15.32
CA ILE A 328 18.80 9.56 16.00
C ILE A 328 19.42 10.53 17.01
N PRO A 329 19.53 10.16 18.31
CA PRO A 329 20.12 11.02 19.30
C PRO A 329 21.61 11.28 19.01
N GLU A 330 22.06 12.48 19.34
CA GLU A 330 23.46 12.85 19.15
C GLU A 330 24.39 11.91 19.94
N GLY A 331 25.47 11.47 19.30
CA GLY A 331 26.45 10.56 19.89
C GLY A 331 26.10 9.08 19.80
N TYR A 332 24.96 8.73 19.20
CA TYR A 332 24.54 7.33 18.99
C TYR A 332 24.62 6.92 17.53
N GLU A 333 24.99 5.66 17.29
CA GLU A 333 24.95 5.03 15.96
C GLU A 333 23.72 4.13 15.89
N TRP A 334 22.85 4.39 14.91
CA TRP A 334 21.54 3.74 14.81
C TRP A 334 21.61 2.21 14.68
N ARG A 335 22.62 1.66 13.99
CA ARG A 335 22.79 0.22 13.83
C ARG A 335 23.13 -0.47 15.15
N GLU A 336 23.93 0.18 15.99
CA GLU A 336 24.27 -0.31 17.33
C GLU A 336 23.03 -0.31 18.22
N MET A 337 22.22 0.76 18.15
CA MET A 337 20.96 0.85 18.89
C MET A 337 20.00 -0.28 18.50
N LEU A 338 19.77 -0.50 17.19
CA LEU A 338 18.89 -1.56 16.71
C LEU A 338 19.41 -2.95 17.06
N THR A 339 20.74 -3.16 16.99
CA THR A 339 21.38 -4.42 17.39
C THR A 339 21.14 -4.69 18.88
N TYR A 340 21.31 -3.67 19.72
CA TYR A 340 21.05 -3.77 21.16
C TYR A 340 19.59 -4.11 21.45
N ILE A 341 18.65 -3.41 20.83
CA ILE A 341 17.20 -3.60 21.00
C ILE A 341 16.81 -5.01 20.56
N MET A 342 17.30 -5.48 19.41
CA MET A 342 17.05 -6.83 18.93
C MET A 342 17.59 -7.89 19.90
N LYS A 343 18.84 -7.74 20.35
CA LYS A 343 19.50 -8.73 21.19
C LYS A 343 18.87 -8.84 22.60
N ASN A 344 18.47 -7.72 23.18
CA ASN A 344 18.02 -7.67 24.57
C ASN A 344 16.50 -7.72 24.72
N HIS A 345 15.74 -7.31 23.69
CA HIS A 345 14.29 -7.16 23.77
C HIS A 345 13.54 -7.92 22.67
N GLN A 346 14.23 -8.58 21.73
CA GLN A 346 13.62 -9.29 20.58
C GLN A 346 12.71 -8.39 19.74
N MET A 347 12.98 -7.09 19.69
CA MET A 347 12.23 -6.09 18.95
C MET A 347 12.93 -5.81 17.62
N GLU A 348 12.17 -5.96 16.51
CA GLU A 348 12.63 -5.59 15.17
C GLU A 348 12.20 -4.16 14.84
N MET A 349 13.17 -3.27 14.70
CA MET A 349 12.99 -1.89 14.28
C MET A 349 13.83 -1.63 13.04
N THR A 350 13.63 -0.49 12.37
CA THR A 350 14.38 -0.10 11.18
C THR A 350 14.94 1.30 11.34
N GLY A 351 16.14 1.55 10.81
CA GLY A 351 16.79 2.89 10.79
C GLY A 351 16.42 3.68 9.53
N GLY A 352 15.11 3.80 9.23
CA GLY A 352 14.63 4.46 8.03
C GLY A 352 14.60 3.56 6.80
N LEU A 353 14.07 4.06 5.68
CA LEU A 353 14.01 3.39 4.39
C LEU A 353 14.32 4.36 3.25
N GLY A 354 15.17 3.94 2.30
CA GLY A 354 15.55 4.80 1.16
C GLY A 354 16.17 6.12 1.64
N PRO A 355 15.63 7.28 1.27
CA PRO A 355 16.21 8.58 1.62
C PRO A 355 16.25 8.90 3.11
N SER A 356 15.48 8.20 3.96
CA SER A 356 15.44 8.41 5.40
C SER A 356 16.41 7.50 6.18
N VAL A 357 17.13 6.60 5.52
CA VAL A 357 18.11 5.71 6.18
C VAL A 357 19.18 6.51 6.92
N GLY A 358 19.34 6.22 8.20
CA GLY A 358 20.29 6.90 9.05
C GLY A 358 19.86 8.30 9.52
N MET A 359 18.62 8.71 9.22
CA MET A 359 18.02 9.94 9.74
C MET A 359 17.09 9.66 10.93
N VAL A 360 16.46 8.48 10.88
CA VAL A 360 15.46 8.03 11.87
C VAL A 360 15.66 6.56 12.20
#